data_77e00f8273e72a276cbef43ecbd67015
#
_entry.id   77e00f8273e72a276cbef43ecbd67015
#
_cell.length_a   1.000
_cell.length_b   1.000
_cell.length_c   1.000
_cell.angle_alpha   90.00
_cell.angle_beta   90.00
_cell.angle_gamma   90.00
#
_symmetry.space_group_name_H-M   'P 1'
#
loop_
_entity.id
_entity.type
_entity.pdbx_description
1 polymer ?
#
loop_
_entity_poly.entity_id
_entity_poly.type
_entity_poly.pdbx_seq_one_letter_code
_entity_poly.pdbx_strand_id
1 'polypeptide(L)'
;MDNYQHSNEILDRLWLGDYHASQDETFLRSHHIDVVFNCTKDLPFKMVAPTQYRVPLDDNLEQVEIRNAGLWSYEIVYTMMKHYVKGDRILVHCMAGRQRSACCIAMFLILHKGLTTDQAIRFIREKRPVAFLPGPNFLESIRTFEDRCQKEILPALTGLRI
;
A
#
# COMPACT_ATOMS: atom_id res chain seq x y z
N MET A 1 21.89 -18.14 2.13
CA MET A 1 22.07 -16.70 2.29
C MET A 1 20.72 -16.02 2.21
N ASP A 2 20.44 -15.24 3.20
CA ASP A 2 19.18 -14.52 3.26
C ASP A 2 19.27 -13.28 2.37
N ASN A 3 18.51 -13.28 1.27
CA ASN A 3 18.43 -12.12 0.36
C ASN A 3 17.28 -11.18 0.74
N TYR A 4 16.86 -11.21 2.02
CA TYR A 4 15.77 -10.37 2.49
C TYR A 4 16.11 -8.89 2.34
N GLN A 5 15.18 -8.16 1.75
CA GLN A 5 15.26 -6.71 1.62
C GLN A 5 14.21 -6.05 2.52
N HIS A 6 14.59 -4.99 3.22
CA HIS A 6 13.68 -4.23 4.06
C HIS A 6 12.64 -3.47 3.24
N SER A 7 12.94 -3.17 2.00
CA SER A 7 11.99 -2.54 1.06
C SER A 7 12.26 -3.03 -0.35
N ASN A 8 11.21 -3.02 -1.16
CA ASN A 8 11.30 -3.32 -2.59
C ASN A 8 10.49 -2.29 -3.35
N GLU A 9 11.03 -1.84 -4.47
CA GLU A 9 10.30 -0.95 -5.39
C GLU A 9 9.28 -1.77 -6.15
N ILE A 10 8.00 -1.43 -5.99
CA ILE A 10 6.89 -2.14 -6.62
C ILE A 10 6.57 -1.53 -7.99
N LEU A 11 6.51 -0.22 -8.04
CA LEU A 11 6.42 0.59 -9.26
C LEU A 11 7.50 1.66 -9.17
N ASP A 12 7.79 2.33 -10.27
CA ASP A 12 8.61 3.53 -10.24
C ASP A 12 8.07 4.50 -9.19
N ARG A 13 8.92 4.91 -8.24
CA ARG A 13 8.58 5.85 -7.16
C ARG A 13 7.61 5.31 -6.09
N LEU A 14 7.38 4.00 -6.03
CA LEU A 14 6.51 3.39 -5.01
C LEU A 14 7.17 2.17 -4.39
N TRP A 15 7.49 2.24 -3.10
CA TRP A 15 8.16 1.17 -2.34
C TRP A 15 7.22 0.56 -1.30
N LEU A 16 7.35 -0.74 -1.14
CA LEU A 16 6.73 -1.51 -0.05
C LEU A 16 7.85 -1.93 0.92
N GLY A 17 7.68 -1.63 2.20
CA GLY A 17 8.71 -1.91 3.17
C GLY A 17 8.22 -2.34 4.54
N ASP A 18 9.19 -2.72 5.38
CA ASP A 18 8.99 -3.02 6.79
C ASP A 18 9.28 -1.79 7.66
N TYR A 19 9.13 -1.97 8.99
CA TYR A 19 9.42 -0.90 9.93
C TYR A 19 10.88 -0.43 9.83
N HIS A 20 11.82 -1.36 9.62
CA HIS A 20 13.23 -1.02 9.51
C HIS A 20 13.48 -0.04 8.36
N ALA A 21 12.87 -0.28 7.19
CA ALA A 21 12.99 0.63 6.05
C ALA A 21 12.48 2.03 6.40
N SER A 22 11.38 2.12 7.16
CA SER A 22 10.80 3.41 7.55
C SER A 22 11.66 4.20 8.51
N GLN A 23 12.62 3.57 9.18
CA GLN A 23 13.54 4.19 10.13
C GLN A 23 14.95 4.40 9.55
N ASP A 24 15.18 3.91 8.33
CA ASP A 24 16.48 4.00 7.67
C ASP A 24 16.63 5.35 6.98
N GLU A 25 17.28 6.27 7.66
CA GLU A 25 17.48 7.64 7.16
C GLU A 25 18.26 7.66 5.85
N THR A 26 19.25 6.77 5.69
CA THR A 26 20.04 6.67 4.45
C THR A 26 19.14 6.27 3.29
N PHE A 27 18.27 5.26 3.48
CA PHE A 27 17.31 4.85 2.47
C PHE A 27 16.36 6.00 2.11
N LEU A 28 15.77 6.62 3.13
CA LEU A 28 14.78 7.70 2.92
C LEU A 28 15.37 8.88 2.16
N ARG A 29 16.60 9.26 2.48
CA ARG A 29 17.26 10.39 1.84
C ARG A 29 17.80 10.05 0.45
N SER A 30 18.44 8.89 0.29
CA SER A 30 19.03 8.50 -1.00
C SER A 30 17.98 8.28 -2.08
N HIS A 31 16.79 7.81 -1.71
CA HIS A 31 15.67 7.61 -2.62
C HIS A 31 14.72 8.81 -2.68
N HIS A 32 15.04 9.90 -1.97
CA HIS A 32 14.23 11.13 -1.96
C HIS A 32 12.76 10.86 -1.65
N ILE A 33 12.50 10.06 -0.59
CA ILE A 33 11.14 9.72 -0.22
C ILE A 33 10.41 10.99 0.24
N ASP A 34 9.34 11.33 -0.45
CA ASP A 34 8.51 12.51 -0.16
C ASP A 34 7.39 12.20 0.82
N VAL A 35 6.84 10.99 0.73
CA VAL A 35 5.62 10.60 1.44
C VAL A 35 5.80 9.22 2.05
N VAL A 36 5.44 9.09 3.33
CA VAL A 36 5.43 7.81 4.04
C VAL A 36 4.02 7.50 4.51
N PHE A 37 3.51 6.32 4.14
CA PHE A 37 2.27 5.76 4.68
C PHE A 37 2.64 4.71 5.71
N ASN A 38 2.37 5.00 6.97
CA ASN A 38 2.60 4.08 8.10
C ASN A 38 1.31 3.33 8.38
N CYS A 39 1.24 2.08 7.93
CA CYS A 39 0.03 1.26 8.02
C CYS A 39 -0.04 0.50 9.35
N THR A 40 0.24 1.18 10.45
CA THR A 40 0.14 0.65 11.81
C THR A 40 -0.56 1.65 12.71
N LYS A 41 -1.01 1.17 13.88
CA LYS A 41 -1.65 2.04 14.88
C LYS A 41 -0.64 2.83 15.71
N ASP A 42 0.53 2.27 15.96
CA ASP A 42 1.42 2.77 17.01
C ASP A 42 2.90 2.90 16.66
N LEU A 43 3.36 2.36 15.53
CA LEU A 43 4.77 2.51 15.18
C LEU A 43 5.11 3.99 14.88
N PRO A 44 6.25 4.48 15.41
CA PRO A 44 6.61 5.88 15.23
C PRO A 44 7.06 6.20 13.80
N PHE A 45 6.95 7.47 13.45
CA PHE A 45 7.49 8.01 12.20
C PHE A 45 8.94 8.44 12.38
N LYS A 46 9.72 8.35 11.30
CA LYS A 46 11.01 9.00 11.19
C LYS A 46 10.79 10.36 10.50
N MET A 47 11.22 11.43 11.13
CA MET A 47 10.96 12.79 10.66
C MET A 47 11.95 13.21 9.55
N VAL A 48 11.99 12.43 8.48
CA VAL A 48 12.81 12.71 7.29
C VAL A 48 11.94 13.07 6.10
N ALA A 49 10.92 12.26 5.83
CA ALA A 49 9.99 12.57 4.74
C ALA A 49 9.10 13.76 5.13
N PRO A 50 8.87 14.69 4.19
CA PRO A 50 8.08 15.91 4.49
C PRO A 50 6.60 15.64 4.70
N THR A 51 6.04 14.55 4.15
CA THR A 51 4.63 14.22 4.29
C THR A 51 4.46 12.82 4.85
N GLN A 52 3.60 12.66 5.86
CA GLN A 52 3.42 11.39 6.55
C GLN A 52 1.95 11.17 6.86
N TYR A 53 1.49 9.95 6.57
CA TYR A 53 0.11 9.53 6.84
C TYR A 53 0.12 8.27 7.68
N ARG A 54 -0.86 8.18 8.59
CA ARG A 54 -1.09 6.96 9.37
C ARG A 54 -2.35 6.27 8.86
N VAL A 55 -2.21 4.98 8.53
CA VAL A 55 -3.34 4.09 8.23
C VAL A 55 -3.41 3.11 9.40
N PRO A 56 -4.26 3.35 10.41
CA PRO A 56 -4.17 2.66 11.70
C PRO A 56 -4.81 1.27 11.66
N LEU A 57 -4.12 0.30 11.09
CA LEU A 57 -4.55 -1.09 10.97
C LEU A 57 -3.73 -1.99 11.89
N ASP A 58 -4.38 -3.03 12.43
CA ASP A 58 -3.71 -4.17 13.06
C ASP A 58 -3.81 -5.40 12.17
N ASP A 59 -2.79 -6.24 12.20
CA ASP A 59 -2.75 -7.49 11.47
C ASP A 59 -2.97 -8.66 12.45
N ASN A 60 -4.17 -8.73 13.02
CA ASN A 60 -4.55 -9.73 14.01
C ASN A 60 -5.65 -10.68 13.53
N LEU A 61 -6.00 -10.62 12.23
CA LEU A 61 -7.05 -11.40 11.59
C LEU A 61 -8.47 -11.15 12.13
N GLU A 62 -8.66 -10.13 12.96
CA GLU A 62 -9.99 -9.79 13.45
C GLU A 62 -10.82 -9.11 12.36
N GLN A 63 -12.11 -9.45 12.31
CA GLN A 63 -13.04 -8.92 11.30
C GLN A 63 -13.14 -7.40 11.32
N VAL A 64 -13.00 -6.78 12.49
CA VAL A 64 -13.05 -5.32 12.60
C VAL A 64 -11.90 -4.66 11.82
N GLU A 65 -10.72 -5.25 11.86
CA GLU A 65 -9.55 -4.71 11.15
C GLU A 65 -9.68 -4.91 9.63
N ILE A 66 -10.16 -6.07 9.21
CA ILE A 66 -10.42 -6.36 7.79
C ILE A 66 -11.48 -5.40 7.24
N ARG A 67 -12.55 -5.18 8.01
CA ARG A 67 -13.61 -4.24 7.64
C ARG A 67 -13.09 -2.81 7.58
N ASN A 68 -12.25 -2.39 8.53
CA ASN A 68 -11.69 -1.05 8.54
C ASN A 68 -10.82 -0.79 7.30
N ALA A 69 -10.00 -1.77 6.90
CA ALA A 69 -9.23 -1.67 5.67
C ALA A 69 -10.13 -1.45 4.45
N GLY A 70 -11.26 -2.14 4.39
CA GLY A 70 -12.25 -1.96 3.34
C GLY A 70 -12.96 -0.61 3.40
N LEU A 71 -13.35 -0.16 4.61
CA LEU A 71 -14.04 1.12 4.79
C LEU A 71 -13.16 2.30 4.42
N TRP A 72 -11.86 2.23 4.71
CA TRP A 72 -10.93 3.32 4.46
C TRP A 72 -10.27 3.24 3.09
N SER A 73 -10.60 2.24 2.28
CA SER A 73 -9.91 1.94 1.01
C SER A 73 -9.93 3.12 0.04
N TYR A 74 -11.05 3.81 -0.10
CA TYR A 74 -11.14 4.95 -1.01
C TYR A 74 -10.20 6.08 -0.61
N GLU A 75 -10.19 6.42 0.68
CA GLU A 75 -9.35 7.49 1.20
C GLU A 75 -7.88 7.15 1.07
N ILE A 76 -7.52 5.90 1.39
CA ILE A 76 -6.14 5.41 1.27
C ILE A 76 -5.68 5.51 -0.19
N VAL A 77 -6.44 4.93 -1.10
CA VAL A 77 -6.07 4.87 -2.52
C VAL A 77 -6.10 6.26 -3.15
N TYR A 78 -7.10 7.07 -2.81
CA TYR A 78 -7.18 8.46 -3.30
C TYR A 78 -5.94 9.26 -2.88
N THR A 79 -5.54 9.14 -1.62
CA THR A 79 -4.38 9.87 -1.09
C THR A 79 -3.09 9.41 -1.76
N MET A 80 -2.92 8.09 -1.92
CA MET A 80 -1.76 7.54 -2.64
C MET A 80 -1.73 8.02 -4.09
N MET A 81 -2.87 7.97 -4.77
CA MET A 81 -2.98 8.40 -6.17
C MET A 81 -2.63 9.88 -6.34
N LYS A 82 -3.14 10.72 -5.44
CA LYS A 82 -2.88 12.16 -5.48
C LYS A 82 -1.38 12.45 -5.45
N HIS A 83 -0.64 11.79 -4.58
CA HIS A 83 0.80 11.95 -4.49
C HIS A 83 1.54 11.32 -5.66
N TYR A 84 1.10 10.13 -6.07
CA TYR A 84 1.75 9.42 -7.16
C TYR A 84 1.66 10.19 -8.49
N VAL A 85 0.48 10.69 -8.81
CA VAL A 85 0.25 11.48 -10.03
C VAL A 85 1.06 12.76 -10.03
N LYS A 86 1.24 13.37 -8.86
CA LYS A 86 2.03 14.59 -8.70
C LYS A 86 3.55 14.35 -8.91
N GLY A 87 3.99 13.10 -8.88
CA GLY A 87 5.40 12.75 -9.04
C GLY A 87 6.13 12.47 -7.73
N ASP A 88 5.44 12.41 -6.62
CA ASP A 88 6.04 12.15 -5.32
C ASP A 88 6.58 10.73 -5.24
N ARG A 89 7.60 10.54 -4.41
CA ARG A 89 8.25 9.26 -4.14
C ARG A 89 7.72 8.74 -2.81
N ILE A 90 7.14 7.53 -2.83
CA ILE A 90 6.27 7.04 -1.77
C ILE A 90 6.81 5.75 -1.16
N LEU A 91 6.89 5.70 0.18
CA LEU A 91 7.10 4.46 0.94
C LEU A 91 5.80 4.11 1.66
N VAL A 92 5.33 2.87 1.48
CA VAL A 92 4.20 2.31 2.22
C VAL A 92 4.73 1.16 3.06
N HIS A 93 4.58 1.24 4.39
CA HIS A 93 5.15 0.23 5.28
C HIS A 93 4.21 -0.16 6.41
N CYS A 94 4.49 -1.30 7.01
CA CYS A 94 3.93 -1.72 8.29
C CYS A 94 5.06 -2.34 9.12
N MET A 95 4.78 -3.26 10.05
CA MET A 95 5.85 -3.89 10.83
C MET A 95 6.75 -4.75 9.94
N ALA A 96 6.17 -5.74 9.25
CA ALA A 96 6.91 -6.71 8.44
C ALA A 96 6.92 -6.41 6.94
N GLY A 97 6.08 -5.48 6.48
CA GLY A 97 5.94 -5.21 5.06
C GLY A 97 5.36 -6.39 4.28
N ARG A 98 4.42 -7.14 4.90
CA ARG A 98 3.83 -8.36 4.32
C ARG A 98 2.34 -8.25 4.09
N GLN A 99 1.57 -7.65 5.01
CA GLN A 99 0.11 -7.70 4.98
C GLN A 99 -0.55 -6.32 4.87
N ARG A 100 -0.45 -5.48 5.92
CA ARG A 100 -1.17 -4.20 5.98
C ARG A 100 -0.75 -3.25 4.86
N SER A 101 0.54 -3.01 4.73
CA SER A 101 1.07 -2.15 3.68
C SER A 101 0.88 -2.76 2.29
N ALA A 102 1.04 -4.08 2.17
CA ALA A 102 0.81 -4.79 0.91
C ALA A 102 -0.65 -4.70 0.48
N CYS A 103 -1.60 -4.76 1.43
CA CYS A 103 -3.02 -4.55 1.17
C CYS A 103 -3.27 -3.17 0.53
N CYS A 104 -2.70 -2.13 1.11
CA CYS A 104 -2.88 -0.76 0.58
C CYS A 104 -2.32 -0.62 -0.83
N ILE A 105 -1.15 -1.19 -1.09
CA ILE A 105 -0.56 -1.14 -2.43
C ILE A 105 -1.37 -1.96 -3.43
N ALA A 106 -1.91 -3.13 -3.02
CA ALA A 106 -2.75 -3.94 -3.89
C ALA A 106 -3.98 -3.15 -4.35
N MET A 107 -4.66 -2.48 -3.42
CA MET A 107 -5.82 -1.64 -3.77
C MET A 107 -5.43 -0.49 -4.71
N PHE A 108 -4.29 0.13 -4.46
CA PHE A 108 -3.76 1.18 -5.35
C PHE A 108 -3.53 0.65 -6.77
N LEU A 109 -2.92 -0.54 -6.91
CA LEU A 109 -2.66 -1.15 -8.22
C LEU A 109 -3.95 -1.52 -8.96
N ILE A 110 -4.97 -1.94 -8.23
CA ILE A 110 -6.27 -2.26 -8.81
C ILE A 110 -6.84 -1.03 -9.52
N LEU A 111 -6.82 0.12 -8.85
CA LEU A 111 -7.32 1.36 -9.46
C LEU A 111 -6.37 1.88 -10.53
N HIS A 112 -5.08 1.98 -10.22
CA HIS A 112 -4.11 2.64 -11.08
C HIS A 112 -3.81 1.86 -12.37
N LYS A 113 -3.68 0.53 -12.26
CA LYS A 113 -3.35 -0.34 -13.39
C LYS A 113 -4.50 -1.19 -13.90
N GLY A 114 -5.67 -1.13 -13.25
CA GLY A 114 -6.81 -1.93 -13.66
C GLY A 114 -6.61 -3.42 -13.43
N LEU A 115 -5.81 -3.81 -12.43
CA LEU A 115 -5.55 -5.21 -12.13
C LEU A 115 -6.70 -5.81 -11.32
N THR A 116 -6.87 -7.13 -11.42
CA THR A 116 -7.71 -7.88 -10.49
C THR A 116 -6.95 -8.06 -9.17
N THR A 117 -7.66 -8.49 -8.12
CA THR A 117 -7.04 -8.80 -6.84
C THR A 117 -5.91 -9.82 -6.99
N ASP A 118 -6.15 -10.92 -7.72
CA ASP A 118 -5.15 -11.96 -7.90
C ASP A 118 -3.94 -11.45 -8.70
N GLN A 119 -4.17 -10.62 -9.70
CA GLN A 119 -3.10 -10.00 -10.49
C GLN A 119 -2.28 -9.02 -9.64
N ALA A 120 -2.93 -8.22 -8.81
CA ALA A 120 -2.24 -7.26 -7.93
C ALA A 120 -1.36 -7.98 -6.91
N ILE A 121 -1.87 -9.04 -6.29
CA ILE A 121 -1.11 -9.85 -5.33
C ILE A 121 0.11 -10.47 -6.01
N ARG A 122 -0.08 -11.04 -7.20
CA ARG A 122 1.02 -11.64 -7.95
C ARG A 122 2.07 -10.59 -8.33
N PHE A 123 1.63 -9.45 -8.80
CA PHE A 123 2.50 -8.34 -9.19
C PHE A 123 3.40 -7.92 -8.03
N ILE A 124 2.81 -7.75 -6.83
CA ILE A 124 3.55 -7.36 -5.63
C ILE A 124 4.54 -8.45 -5.23
N ARG A 125 4.11 -9.72 -5.23
CA ARG A 125 4.97 -10.84 -4.81
C ARG A 125 6.15 -11.06 -5.75
N GLU A 126 6.02 -10.74 -7.01
CA GLU A 126 7.15 -10.79 -7.95
C GLU A 126 8.25 -9.80 -7.57
N LYS A 127 7.87 -8.65 -7.02
CA LYS A 127 8.82 -7.62 -6.57
C LYS A 127 9.29 -7.85 -5.14
N ARG A 128 8.39 -8.32 -4.28
CA ARG A 128 8.66 -8.57 -2.86
C ARG A 128 8.14 -9.95 -2.47
N PRO A 129 8.99 -11.00 -2.55
CA PRO A 129 8.53 -12.40 -2.34
C PRO A 129 7.90 -12.68 -0.99
N VAL A 130 8.21 -11.91 0.05
CA VAL A 130 7.64 -12.11 1.39
C VAL A 130 6.24 -11.51 1.52
N ALA A 131 5.79 -10.72 0.54
CA ALA A 131 4.46 -10.10 0.59
C ALA A 131 3.38 -11.17 0.64
N PHE A 132 2.38 -10.94 1.50
CA PHE A 132 1.21 -11.80 1.69
C PHE A 132 1.50 -13.20 2.22
N LEU A 133 2.71 -13.49 2.68
CA LEU A 133 3.02 -14.78 3.28
C LEU A 133 2.51 -14.84 4.72
N PRO A 134 1.93 -15.98 5.17
CA PRO A 134 1.69 -17.22 4.42
C PRO A 134 0.49 -17.18 3.49
N GLY A 135 -0.32 -16.15 3.55
CA GLY A 135 -1.47 -15.89 2.71
C GLY A 135 -1.99 -14.49 2.97
N PRO A 136 -2.81 -13.91 2.08
CA PRO A 136 -3.27 -12.52 2.23
C PRO A 136 -4.33 -12.40 3.34
N ASN A 137 -3.98 -11.76 4.44
CA ASN A 137 -4.86 -11.59 5.62
C ASN A 137 -6.02 -10.63 5.37
N PHE A 138 -5.84 -9.69 4.42
CA PHE A 138 -6.86 -8.70 4.06
C PHE A 138 -7.48 -8.98 2.68
N LEU A 139 -7.52 -10.25 2.28
CA LEU A 139 -8.02 -10.64 0.95
C LEU A 139 -9.44 -10.13 0.69
N GLU A 140 -10.32 -10.26 1.69
CA GLU A 140 -11.70 -9.79 1.58
C GLU A 140 -11.77 -8.29 1.31
N SER A 141 -10.94 -7.50 2.01
CA SER A 141 -10.89 -6.05 1.83
C SER A 141 -10.44 -5.68 0.41
N ILE A 142 -9.43 -6.38 -0.09
CA ILE A 142 -8.90 -6.13 -1.43
C ILE A 142 -9.94 -6.50 -2.49
N ARG A 143 -10.59 -7.66 -2.36
CA ARG A 143 -11.64 -8.09 -3.29
C ARG A 143 -12.85 -7.18 -3.30
N THR A 144 -13.26 -6.72 -2.13
CA THR A 144 -14.35 -5.75 -2.01
C THR A 144 -13.99 -4.44 -2.73
N PHE A 145 -12.75 -3.98 -2.58
CA PHE A 145 -12.30 -2.79 -3.29
C PHE A 145 -12.30 -2.99 -4.80
N GLU A 146 -11.82 -4.14 -5.27
CA GLU A 146 -11.84 -4.46 -6.71
C GLU A 146 -13.28 -4.40 -7.26
N ASP A 147 -14.23 -5.02 -6.56
CA ASP A 147 -15.63 -5.05 -6.97
C ASP A 147 -16.21 -3.63 -7.05
N ARG A 148 -15.97 -2.80 -6.03
CA ARG A 148 -16.42 -1.42 -6.03
C ARG A 148 -15.72 -0.57 -7.10
N CYS A 149 -14.45 -0.82 -7.33
CA CYS A 149 -13.70 -0.13 -8.37
C CYS A 149 -14.33 -0.34 -9.74
N GLN A 150 -14.68 -1.59 -10.06
CA GLN A 150 -15.30 -1.94 -11.33
C GLN A 150 -16.74 -1.44 -11.46
N LYS A 151 -17.53 -1.50 -10.39
CA LYS A 151 -18.97 -1.19 -10.44
C LYS A 151 -19.29 0.27 -10.20
N GLU A 152 -18.50 0.98 -9.41
CA GLU A 152 -18.82 2.33 -8.96
C GLU A 152 -17.79 3.37 -9.41
N ILE A 153 -16.49 3.11 -9.19
CA ILE A 153 -15.45 4.13 -9.39
C ILE A 153 -15.15 4.32 -10.87
N LEU A 154 -14.81 3.25 -11.60
CA LEU A 154 -14.46 3.35 -13.02
C LEU A 154 -15.62 3.82 -13.87
N PRO A 155 -16.86 3.32 -13.69
CA PRO A 155 -18.01 3.87 -14.43
C PRO A 155 -18.25 5.35 -14.15
N ALA A 156 -18.07 5.80 -12.90
CA ALA A 156 -18.22 7.22 -12.55
C ALA A 156 -17.17 8.07 -13.24
N LEU A 157 -15.91 7.60 -13.30
CA LEU A 157 -14.83 8.31 -13.98
C LEU A 157 -15.08 8.39 -15.49
N THR A 158 -15.57 7.32 -16.11
CA THR A 158 -15.89 7.34 -17.54
C THR A 158 -17.09 8.22 -17.85
N GLY A 159 -18.04 8.34 -16.91
CA GLY A 159 -19.19 9.24 -17.05
C GLY A 159 -18.82 10.72 -17.01
N LEU A 160 -17.63 11.07 -16.52
CA LEU A 160 -17.13 12.44 -16.49
C LEU A 160 -16.44 12.86 -17.78
N ARG A 161 -16.31 11.96 -18.74
CA ARG A 161 -15.76 12.33 -20.06
C ARG A 161 -16.76 13.20 -20.80
N ILE A 162 -16.42 14.43 -20.90
CA ILE A 162 -17.17 15.41 -21.68
C ILE A 162 -16.62 15.43 -23.09
#